data_3af9e307ae3a5b5eace441ddf8db9904
#
_entry.id   3af9e307ae3a5b5eace441ddf8db9904
#
_cell.length_a   1.000
_cell.length_b   1.000
_cell.length_c   1.000
_cell.angle_alpha   90.00
_cell.angle_beta   90.00
_cell.angle_gamma   90.00
#
_symmetry.space_group_name_H-M   'P 1'
#
loop_
_entity.id
_entity.type
_entity.pdbx_description
1 polymer ?
#
loop_
_entity_poly.entity_id
_entity_poly.type
_entity_poly.pdbx_seq_one_letter_code
_entity_poly.pdbx_strand_id
1 'polypeptide(L)'
;MVFLRISSYVVEYTTPELEDRFTRKKTHAPFPAGYIDDVNYDTSVKAFAFLLNQSCNVAIDRVRTFLSDVSDGKIQISNGMICNLAKQFSRKTEAERNELFLKHLGADVLHADFTFARKKGKQATAMITVTKDSALYQARPKKGDEGVKGTPVEFYNGTLVSDHESAIAKHGKRRQECMSHIRRYVIASIENEKKMNWNRKLRRWIRRAIKHWYTYREEEGDTWHKISGRLIGQFLID
;
A
#
# COMPACT_ATOMS: atom_id res chain seq x y z
N MET A 1 -21.87 -26.57 -7.29
CA MET A 1 -21.00 -26.29 -8.45
C MET A 1 -21.02 -24.78 -8.67
N VAL A 2 -19.84 -24.13 -8.81
CA VAL A 2 -19.74 -22.68 -9.01
C VAL A 2 -19.20 -22.43 -10.40
N PHE A 3 -19.82 -21.52 -11.15
CA PHE A 3 -19.39 -21.11 -12.48
C PHE A 3 -18.98 -19.65 -12.46
N LEU A 4 -17.88 -19.31 -13.14
CA LEU A 4 -17.48 -17.94 -13.42
C LEU A 4 -17.73 -17.64 -14.90
N ARG A 5 -18.42 -16.54 -15.18
CA ARG A 5 -18.62 -16.03 -16.54
C ARG A 5 -18.19 -14.57 -16.60
N ILE A 6 -17.32 -14.25 -17.56
CA ILE A 6 -16.94 -12.87 -17.89
C ILE A 6 -17.52 -12.59 -19.28
N SER A 7 -18.22 -11.48 -19.43
CA SER A 7 -18.79 -11.06 -20.73
C SER A 7 -18.52 -9.59 -20.97
N SER A 8 -18.24 -9.23 -22.22
CA SER A 8 -18.11 -7.86 -22.69
C SER A 8 -19.12 -7.60 -23.80
N TYR A 9 -19.64 -6.37 -23.88
CA TYR A 9 -20.47 -5.91 -24.97
C TYR A 9 -20.01 -4.52 -25.44
N VAL A 10 -20.31 -4.20 -26.70
CA VAL A 10 -20.02 -2.90 -27.31
C VAL A 10 -21.35 -2.22 -27.58
N VAL A 11 -21.43 -0.93 -27.24
CA VAL A 11 -22.55 -0.06 -27.61
C VAL A 11 -22.02 0.93 -28.63
N GLU A 12 -22.63 0.94 -29.79
CA GLU A 12 -22.32 1.89 -30.85
C GLU A 12 -23.31 3.06 -30.79
N TYR A 13 -22.79 4.26 -30.78
CA TYR A 13 -23.56 5.50 -30.87
C TYR A 13 -23.30 6.11 -32.23
N THR A 14 -24.36 6.33 -33.00
CA THR A 14 -24.30 7.02 -34.28
C THR A 14 -25.07 8.32 -34.21
N THR A 15 -24.49 9.38 -34.74
CA THR A 15 -25.17 10.68 -34.85
C THR A 15 -25.27 11.04 -36.33
N PRO A 16 -26.47 11.43 -36.82
CA PRO A 16 -26.61 11.89 -38.20
C PRO A 16 -25.86 13.20 -38.43
N GLU A 17 -25.21 13.29 -39.60
CA GLU A 17 -24.68 14.54 -40.11
C GLU A 17 -25.83 15.31 -40.79
N LEU A 18 -26.05 16.53 -40.40
CA LEU A 18 -27.02 17.44 -41.01
C LEU A 18 -26.26 18.49 -41.82
N GLU A 19 -26.64 18.64 -43.11
CA GLU A 19 -26.10 19.67 -43.97
C GLU A 19 -27.18 20.74 -44.25
N ASP A 20 -26.86 21.96 -43.90
CA ASP A 20 -27.71 23.09 -44.22
C ASP A 20 -27.73 23.33 -45.76
N ARG A 21 -28.93 23.34 -46.35
CA ARG A 21 -29.11 23.41 -47.82
C ARG A 21 -28.58 24.70 -48.44
N PHE A 22 -28.57 25.77 -47.65
CA PHE A 22 -28.19 27.11 -48.18
C PHE A 22 -26.71 27.41 -47.92
N THR A 23 -26.24 27.14 -46.72
CA THR A 23 -24.87 27.45 -46.30
C THR A 23 -23.88 26.32 -46.53
N ARG A 24 -24.37 25.11 -46.84
CA ARG A 24 -23.57 23.88 -46.95
C ARG A 24 -22.80 23.53 -45.68
N LYS A 25 -23.16 24.14 -44.58
CA LYS A 25 -22.53 23.89 -43.27
C LYS A 25 -23.01 22.54 -42.75
N LYS A 26 -22.06 21.70 -42.41
CA LYS A 26 -22.31 20.39 -41.77
C LYS A 26 -22.31 20.56 -40.25
N THR A 27 -23.27 19.95 -39.60
CA THR A 27 -23.40 19.90 -38.15
C THR A 27 -23.76 18.50 -37.72
N HIS A 28 -23.24 18.07 -36.58
CA HIS A 28 -23.55 16.79 -35.94
C HIS A 28 -24.28 17.04 -34.62
N ALA A 29 -25.18 16.17 -34.28
CA ALA A 29 -25.73 16.15 -32.93
C ALA A 29 -24.61 15.78 -31.92
N PRO A 30 -24.59 16.41 -30.74
CA PRO A 30 -23.58 16.08 -29.75
C PRO A 30 -23.74 14.64 -29.27
N PHE A 31 -22.62 13.95 -29.04
CA PHE A 31 -22.62 12.68 -28.36
C PHE A 31 -23.07 12.81 -26.89
N PRO A 32 -23.57 11.75 -26.26
CA PRO A 32 -23.86 11.77 -24.83
C PRO A 32 -22.68 12.24 -23.99
N ALA A 33 -22.93 12.91 -22.88
CA ALA A 33 -21.89 13.41 -22.00
C ALA A 33 -20.94 12.28 -21.53
N GLY A 34 -19.63 12.51 -21.63
CA GLY A 34 -18.60 11.54 -21.25
C GLY A 34 -17.99 10.76 -22.42
N TYR A 35 -18.50 10.92 -23.65
CA TYR A 35 -17.91 10.36 -24.87
C TYR A 35 -17.06 11.43 -25.54
N ILE A 36 -15.75 11.17 -25.64
CA ILE A 36 -14.77 12.18 -26.11
C ILE A 36 -14.07 11.72 -27.39
N ASP A 37 -13.87 10.40 -27.55
CA ASP A 37 -13.09 9.80 -28.64
C ASP A 37 -13.91 8.69 -29.34
N ASP A 38 -13.41 8.20 -30.46
CA ASP A 38 -14.02 7.11 -31.24
C ASP A 38 -14.22 5.82 -30.44
N VAL A 39 -13.34 5.57 -29.45
CA VAL A 39 -13.44 4.42 -28.54
C VAL A 39 -13.40 4.90 -27.09
N ASN A 40 -14.50 4.68 -26.40
CA ASN A 40 -14.62 4.98 -24.97
C ASN A 40 -14.86 3.70 -24.18
N TYR A 41 -14.06 3.52 -23.10
CA TYR A 41 -14.29 2.42 -22.17
C TYR A 41 -15.16 2.88 -21.00
N ASP A 42 -16.16 2.07 -20.70
CA ASP A 42 -17.01 2.30 -19.52
C ASP A 42 -16.22 2.26 -18.22
N THR A 43 -16.82 2.81 -17.18
CA THR A 43 -16.22 2.85 -15.82
C THR A 43 -15.93 1.45 -15.28
N SER A 44 -16.72 0.45 -15.64
CA SER A 44 -16.51 -0.94 -15.20
C SER A 44 -15.20 -1.53 -15.76
N VAL A 45 -14.90 -1.30 -17.05
CA VAL A 45 -13.62 -1.72 -17.65
C VAL A 45 -12.44 -1.01 -16.99
N LYS A 46 -12.58 0.31 -16.79
CA LYS A 46 -11.54 1.13 -16.11
C LYS A 46 -11.29 0.66 -14.68
N ALA A 47 -12.36 0.41 -13.91
CA ALA A 47 -12.27 -0.08 -12.54
C ALA A 47 -11.64 -1.47 -12.47
N PHE A 48 -12.01 -2.37 -13.39
CA PHE A 48 -11.45 -3.72 -13.43
C PHE A 48 -9.97 -3.72 -13.82
N ALA A 49 -9.58 -2.93 -14.82
CA ALA A 49 -8.17 -2.75 -15.18
C ALA A 49 -7.34 -2.19 -14.01
N PHE A 50 -7.89 -1.21 -13.28
CA PHE A 50 -7.27 -0.62 -12.11
C PHE A 50 -7.13 -1.65 -10.97
N LEU A 51 -8.18 -2.42 -10.67
CA LEU A 51 -8.17 -3.46 -9.64
C LEU A 51 -7.11 -4.52 -9.92
N LEU A 52 -7.05 -5.04 -11.15
CA LEU A 52 -6.04 -6.02 -11.56
C LEU A 52 -4.63 -5.48 -11.35
N ASN A 53 -4.36 -4.23 -11.75
CA ASN A 53 -3.03 -3.66 -11.64
C ASN A 53 -2.65 -3.27 -10.21
N GLN A 54 -3.52 -2.56 -9.48
CA GLN A 54 -3.18 -1.97 -8.19
C GLN A 54 -3.42 -2.92 -7.00
N SER A 55 -4.50 -3.70 -7.02
CA SER A 55 -4.84 -4.59 -5.90
C SER A 55 -4.32 -6.01 -6.11
N CYS A 56 -4.37 -6.51 -7.35
CA CYS A 56 -3.89 -7.86 -7.68
C CYS A 56 -2.42 -7.90 -8.12
N ASN A 57 -1.73 -6.75 -8.17
CA ASN A 57 -0.32 -6.63 -8.59
C ASN A 57 -0.01 -7.23 -9.98
N VAL A 58 -0.98 -7.23 -10.89
CA VAL A 58 -0.78 -7.72 -12.26
C VAL A 58 -0.02 -6.66 -13.06
N ALA A 59 1.05 -7.05 -13.73
CA ALA A 59 1.83 -6.14 -14.58
C ALA A 59 0.96 -5.53 -15.69
N ILE A 60 1.20 -4.27 -16.05
CA ILE A 60 0.38 -3.50 -17.01
C ILE A 60 0.17 -4.26 -18.33
N ASP A 61 1.26 -4.81 -18.90
CA ASP A 61 1.16 -5.57 -20.15
C ASP A 61 0.29 -6.83 -20.00
N ARG A 62 0.33 -7.49 -18.84
CA ARG A 62 -0.51 -8.65 -18.56
C ARG A 62 -1.99 -8.27 -18.37
N VAL A 63 -2.27 -7.11 -17.79
CA VAL A 63 -3.65 -6.58 -17.71
C VAL A 63 -4.20 -6.36 -19.11
N ARG A 64 -3.42 -5.76 -20.01
CA ARG A 64 -3.82 -5.55 -21.42
C ARG A 64 -4.12 -6.85 -22.13
N THR A 65 -3.18 -7.79 -22.08
CA THR A 65 -3.35 -9.12 -22.71
C THR A 65 -4.60 -9.82 -22.17
N PHE A 66 -4.74 -9.86 -20.85
CA PHE A 66 -5.91 -10.49 -20.21
C PHE A 66 -7.23 -9.87 -20.66
N LEU A 67 -7.34 -8.53 -20.69
CA LEU A 67 -8.56 -7.85 -21.09
C LEU A 67 -8.87 -8.06 -22.58
N SER A 68 -7.86 -8.08 -23.43
CA SER A 68 -8.01 -8.41 -24.86
C SER A 68 -8.52 -9.85 -25.03
N ASP A 69 -7.89 -10.81 -24.36
CA ASP A 69 -8.22 -12.23 -24.50
C ASP A 69 -9.65 -12.55 -24.01
N VAL A 70 -10.04 -12.05 -22.82
CA VAL A 70 -11.39 -12.32 -22.26
C VAL A 70 -12.52 -11.58 -22.98
N SER A 71 -12.19 -10.61 -23.84
CA SER A 71 -13.16 -9.82 -24.60
C SER A 71 -13.14 -10.12 -26.10
N ASP A 72 -12.43 -11.15 -26.53
CA ASP A 72 -12.22 -11.46 -27.96
C ASP A 72 -11.70 -10.24 -28.75
N GLY A 73 -10.72 -9.52 -28.17
CA GLY A 73 -10.08 -8.35 -28.76
C GLY A 73 -10.88 -7.05 -28.70
N LYS A 74 -12.09 -7.03 -28.10
CA LYS A 74 -12.93 -5.82 -28.02
C LYS A 74 -12.36 -4.76 -27.07
N ILE A 75 -11.61 -5.16 -26.04
CA ILE A 75 -10.98 -4.25 -25.08
C ILE A 75 -9.49 -4.18 -25.37
N GLN A 76 -9.06 -3.06 -25.99
CA GLN A 76 -7.66 -2.79 -26.32
C GLN A 76 -7.15 -1.56 -25.58
N ILE A 77 -7.07 -1.66 -24.26
CA ILE A 77 -6.62 -0.57 -23.40
C ILE A 77 -5.10 -0.34 -23.55
N SER A 78 -4.67 0.93 -23.58
CA SER A 78 -3.25 1.27 -23.68
C SER A 78 -2.56 1.26 -22.32
N ASN A 79 -1.21 1.07 -22.30
CA ASN A 79 -0.40 1.21 -21.07
C ASN A 79 -0.57 2.60 -20.44
N GLY A 80 -0.62 3.63 -21.28
CA GLY A 80 -0.82 5.01 -20.82
C GLY A 80 -2.15 5.21 -20.11
N MET A 81 -3.20 4.57 -20.59
CA MET A 81 -4.52 4.63 -19.95
C MET A 81 -4.49 3.98 -18.56
N ILE A 82 -3.90 2.80 -18.41
CA ILE A 82 -3.78 2.14 -17.09
C ILE A 82 -2.98 3.01 -16.12
N CYS A 83 -1.86 3.60 -16.56
CA CYS A 83 -1.09 4.55 -15.75
C CYS A 83 -1.91 5.79 -15.36
N ASN A 84 -2.74 6.30 -16.26
CA ASN A 84 -3.60 7.44 -15.98
C ASN A 84 -4.71 7.13 -14.99
N LEU A 85 -5.27 5.92 -14.99
CA LEU A 85 -6.22 5.48 -13.97
C LEU A 85 -5.63 5.57 -12.56
N ALA A 86 -4.38 5.14 -12.38
CA ALA A 86 -3.69 5.25 -11.09
C ALA A 86 -3.50 6.72 -10.66
N LYS A 87 -3.15 7.61 -11.61
CA LYS A 87 -3.04 9.05 -11.34
C LYS A 87 -4.40 9.68 -10.97
N GLN A 88 -5.45 9.32 -11.70
CA GLN A 88 -6.81 9.81 -11.41
C GLN A 88 -7.29 9.35 -10.04
N PHE A 89 -7.08 8.08 -9.69
CA PHE A 89 -7.39 7.55 -8.37
C PHE A 89 -6.64 8.32 -7.28
N SER A 90 -5.33 8.52 -7.44
CA SER A 90 -4.52 9.28 -6.49
C SER A 90 -5.03 10.72 -6.27
N ARG A 91 -5.56 11.38 -7.30
CA ARG A 91 -6.16 12.72 -7.16
C ARG A 91 -7.51 12.65 -6.44
N LYS A 92 -8.36 11.71 -6.82
CA LYS A 92 -9.70 11.55 -6.23
C LYS A 92 -9.67 11.21 -4.74
N THR A 93 -8.64 10.49 -4.29
CA THR A 93 -8.46 10.07 -2.90
C THR A 93 -7.59 11.01 -2.07
N GLU A 94 -7.35 12.23 -2.53
CA GLU A 94 -6.49 13.19 -1.82
C GLU A 94 -7.08 13.59 -0.47
N ALA A 95 -8.38 13.86 -0.40
CA ALA A 95 -9.08 14.18 0.85
C ALA A 95 -8.96 13.04 1.86
N GLU A 96 -9.24 11.81 1.44
CA GLU A 96 -9.14 10.62 2.30
C GLU A 96 -7.70 10.39 2.80
N ARG A 97 -6.69 10.64 1.95
CA ARG A 97 -5.29 10.55 2.39
C ARG A 97 -4.93 11.61 3.44
N ASN A 98 -5.49 12.81 3.32
CA ASN A 98 -5.31 13.87 4.32
C ASN A 98 -5.99 13.50 5.65
N GLU A 99 -7.18 12.90 5.61
CA GLU A 99 -7.85 12.37 6.80
C GLU A 99 -7.02 11.25 7.45
N LEU A 100 -6.48 10.31 6.67
CA LEU A 100 -5.59 9.27 7.16
C LEU A 100 -4.30 9.85 7.78
N PHE A 101 -3.76 10.90 7.19
CA PHE A 101 -2.61 11.61 7.75
C PHE A 101 -2.92 12.13 9.16
N LEU A 102 -4.04 12.83 9.33
CA LEU A 102 -4.47 13.35 10.63
C LEU A 102 -4.79 12.23 11.61
N LYS A 103 -5.43 11.16 11.16
CA LYS A 103 -5.70 9.97 11.96
C LYS A 103 -4.40 9.33 12.49
N HIS A 104 -3.36 9.27 11.66
CA HIS A 104 -2.06 8.74 12.07
C HIS A 104 -1.37 9.63 13.12
N LEU A 105 -1.54 10.96 13.05
CA LEU A 105 -1.01 11.88 14.07
C LEU A 105 -1.68 11.69 15.42
N GLY A 106 -2.96 11.35 15.45
CA GLY A 106 -3.74 11.12 16.67
C GLY A 106 -3.65 9.70 17.25
N ALA A 107 -2.94 8.79 16.59
CA ALA A 107 -2.84 7.41 17.05
C ALA A 107 -1.94 7.27 18.30
N ASP A 108 -2.27 6.36 19.23
CA ASP A 108 -1.42 6.07 20.40
C ASP A 108 -0.08 5.43 20.00
N VAL A 109 -0.12 4.59 18.96
CA VAL A 109 1.04 3.89 18.40
C VAL A 109 1.04 4.04 16.88
N LEU A 110 2.16 4.51 16.35
CA LEU A 110 2.41 4.61 14.91
C LEU A 110 3.59 3.73 14.54
N HIS A 111 3.38 2.83 13.60
CA HIS A 111 4.45 2.07 12.96
C HIS A 111 4.93 2.82 11.73
N ALA A 112 6.24 2.89 11.54
CA ALA A 112 6.84 3.51 10.37
C ALA A 112 8.00 2.68 9.82
N ASP A 113 8.07 2.59 8.50
CA ASP A 113 9.15 1.89 7.79
C ASP A 113 9.35 2.50 6.41
N PHE A 114 10.59 2.40 5.90
CA PHE A 114 10.91 2.71 4.52
C PHE A 114 11.00 1.45 3.68
N THR A 115 10.34 1.44 2.54
CA THR A 115 10.53 0.40 1.54
C THR A 115 11.13 0.96 0.24
N PHE A 116 11.94 0.16 -0.42
CA PHE A 116 12.54 0.54 -1.69
C PHE A 116 11.54 0.37 -2.84
N ALA A 117 11.59 1.31 -3.77
CA ALA A 117 10.87 1.28 -5.02
C ALA A 117 11.82 1.68 -6.17
N ARG A 118 11.35 1.52 -7.40
CA ARG A 118 12.07 2.01 -8.59
C ARG A 118 11.18 2.95 -9.39
N LYS A 119 11.74 4.08 -9.81
CA LYS A 119 11.09 5.06 -10.69
C LYS A 119 12.00 5.35 -11.87
N LYS A 120 11.58 4.99 -13.08
CA LYS A 120 12.38 5.16 -14.31
C LYS A 120 13.80 4.57 -14.17
N GLY A 121 13.93 3.35 -13.65
CA GLY A 121 15.20 2.68 -13.41
C GLY A 121 16.04 3.21 -12.23
N LYS A 122 15.71 4.38 -11.68
CA LYS A 122 16.39 4.96 -10.51
C LYS A 122 15.75 4.47 -9.22
N GLN A 123 16.55 4.40 -8.17
CA GLN A 123 16.06 4.07 -6.83
C GLN A 123 15.10 5.16 -6.35
N ALA A 124 13.98 4.75 -5.82
CA ALA A 124 13.02 5.57 -5.11
C ALA A 124 12.66 4.89 -3.78
N THR A 125 11.91 5.57 -2.95
CA THR A 125 11.54 5.07 -1.62
C THR A 125 10.06 5.38 -1.38
N ALA A 126 9.38 4.52 -0.64
CA ALA A 126 8.10 4.84 -0.05
C ALA A 126 8.24 4.81 1.48
N MET A 127 7.72 5.85 2.15
CA MET A 127 7.45 5.83 3.57
C MET A 127 6.09 5.16 3.77
N ILE A 128 6.05 4.20 4.66
CA ILE A 128 4.83 3.52 5.07
C ILE A 128 4.59 3.85 6.53
N THR A 129 3.43 4.40 6.86
CA THR A 129 2.97 4.56 8.22
C THR A 129 1.73 3.73 8.46
N VAL A 130 1.64 3.06 9.60
CA VAL A 130 0.58 2.09 9.90
C VAL A 130 0.08 2.28 11.33
N THR A 131 -1.23 2.24 11.49
CA THR A 131 -1.93 2.14 12.77
C THR A 131 -2.61 0.77 12.88
N LYS A 132 -3.42 0.55 13.90
CA LYS A 132 -4.16 -0.69 14.09
C LYS A 132 -5.10 -1.03 12.90
N ASP A 133 -5.64 -0.03 12.23
CA ASP A 133 -6.74 -0.15 11.27
C ASP A 133 -6.50 0.56 9.95
N SER A 134 -5.34 1.19 9.76
CA SER A 134 -5.05 1.94 8.54
C SER A 134 -3.57 1.96 8.19
N ALA A 135 -3.29 2.09 6.88
CA ALA A 135 -1.94 2.25 6.35
C ALA A 135 -1.88 3.39 5.33
N LEU A 136 -0.88 4.23 5.43
CA LEU A 136 -0.62 5.33 4.50
C LEU A 136 0.73 5.13 3.83
N TYR A 137 0.72 5.11 2.50
CA TYR A 137 1.90 4.98 1.66
C TYR A 137 2.21 6.31 0.99
N GLN A 138 3.42 6.81 1.18
CA GLN A 138 3.87 8.07 0.60
C GLN A 138 5.16 7.88 -0.19
N ALA A 139 5.12 8.15 -1.50
CA ALA A 139 6.32 8.13 -2.33
C ALA A 139 7.30 9.22 -1.90
N ARG A 140 8.57 8.85 -1.72
CA ARG A 140 9.63 9.77 -1.28
C ARG A 140 10.82 9.69 -2.24
N PRO A 141 11.57 10.80 -2.41
CA PRO A 141 12.72 10.80 -3.32
C PRO A 141 13.84 9.88 -2.79
N LYS A 142 14.06 9.85 -1.49
CA LYS A 142 15.08 9.02 -0.82
C LYS A 142 14.70 8.73 0.62
N LYS A 143 15.47 7.87 1.29
CA LYS A 143 15.45 7.68 2.75
C LYS A 143 16.06 8.86 3.50
N GLY A 144 16.05 8.78 4.81
CA GLY A 144 16.64 9.79 5.70
C GLY A 144 15.69 10.94 6.00
N ASP A 145 16.22 12.04 6.51
CA ASP A 145 15.44 13.19 6.98
C ASP A 145 14.51 13.77 5.88
N GLU A 146 15.00 13.84 4.64
CA GLU A 146 14.16 14.27 3.51
C GLU A 146 13.01 13.26 3.20
N GLY A 147 13.22 12.00 3.47
CA GLY A 147 12.19 10.97 3.33
C GLY A 147 11.11 11.10 4.41
N VAL A 148 11.45 11.54 5.60
CA VAL A 148 10.52 11.76 6.72
C VAL A 148 9.74 13.05 6.57
N LYS A 149 10.35 14.10 6.01
CA LYS A 149 9.75 15.43 5.87
C LYS A 149 8.39 15.38 5.16
N GLY A 150 7.35 16.01 5.74
CA GLY A 150 5.98 16.03 5.21
C GLY A 150 5.25 14.68 5.33
N THR A 151 5.70 13.78 6.19
CA THR A 151 4.98 12.55 6.53
C THR A 151 4.39 12.66 7.94
N PRO A 152 3.45 11.79 8.33
CA PRO A 152 2.97 11.78 9.71
C PRO A 152 4.09 11.64 10.74
N VAL A 153 5.19 10.93 10.42
CA VAL A 153 6.32 10.71 11.32
C VAL A 153 6.96 12.03 11.79
N GLU A 154 7.09 13.02 10.88
CA GLU A 154 7.71 14.32 11.20
C GLU A 154 7.01 15.03 12.37
N PHE A 155 5.69 14.92 12.43
CA PHE A 155 4.85 15.65 13.39
C PHE A 155 4.35 14.77 14.54
N TYR A 156 4.67 13.48 14.52
CA TYR A 156 4.13 12.52 15.46
C TYR A 156 4.75 12.63 16.84
N ASN A 157 3.91 12.67 17.87
CA ASN A 157 4.33 12.83 19.27
C ASN A 157 3.90 11.70 20.21
N GLY A 158 3.54 10.54 19.67
CA GLY A 158 3.14 9.34 20.43
C GLY A 158 4.25 8.31 20.55
N THR A 159 3.86 7.04 20.63
CA THR A 159 4.77 5.89 20.62
C THR A 159 5.08 5.48 19.19
N LEU A 160 6.30 5.66 18.73
CA LEU A 160 6.75 5.33 17.37
C LEU A 160 7.45 3.97 17.35
N VAL A 161 6.97 3.07 16.50
CA VAL A 161 7.58 1.75 16.27
C VAL A 161 8.26 1.75 14.90
N SER A 162 9.57 1.54 14.88
CA SER A 162 10.34 1.50 13.62
C SER A 162 11.49 0.52 13.69
N ASP A 163 12.20 0.37 12.59
CA ASP A 163 13.52 -0.25 12.56
C ASP A 163 14.59 0.73 13.08
N HIS A 164 15.87 0.37 12.92
CA HIS A 164 17.03 1.19 13.30
C HIS A 164 17.28 2.41 12.39
N GLU A 165 16.33 2.81 11.54
CA GLU A 165 16.49 3.98 10.69
C GLU A 165 16.61 5.27 11.52
N SER A 166 17.78 5.86 11.50
CA SER A 166 18.14 7.01 12.34
C SER A 166 17.26 8.23 12.11
N ALA A 167 16.78 8.43 10.87
CA ALA A 167 15.91 9.55 10.54
C ALA A 167 14.54 9.42 11.19
N ILE A 168 13.97 8.21 11.23
CA ILE A 168 12.71 7.94 11.91
C ILE A 168 12.89 8.02 13.43
N ALA A 169 14.03 7.54 13.92
CA ALA A 169 14.36 7.48 15.34
C ALA A 169 14.41 8.84 16.06
N LYS A 170 14.48 9.94 15.35
CA LYS A 170 14.49 11.31 15.90
C LYS A 170 13.09 11.79 16.31
N HIS A 171 12.05 11.07 15.91
CA HIS A 171 10.65 11.46 16.07
C HIS A 171 9.93 10.58 17.10
N GLY A 172 8.73 11.02 17.51
CA GLY A 172 7.95 10.36 18.54
C GLY A 172 8.47 10.66 19.96
N LYS A 173 7.57 10.70 20.93
CA LYS A 173 7.92 10.90 22.34
C LYS A 173 8.47 9.63 22.99
N ARG A 174 7.97 8.49 22.57
CA ARG A 174 8.41 7.15 23.00
C ARG A 174 8.76 6.34 21.76
N ARG A 175 9.76 5.46 21.91
CA ARG A 175 10.24 4.65 20.80
C ARG A 175 10.25 3.19 21.16
N GLN A 176 9.88 2.36 20.19
CA GLN A 176 10.00 0.91 20.25
C GLN A 176 10.63 0.39 18.95
N GLU A 177 11.58 -0.51 19.09
CA GLU A 177 12.13 -1.24 17.95
C GLU A 177 11.13 -2.22 17.38
N CYS A 178 11.04 -2.29 16.05
CA CYS A 178 10.14 -3.22 15.38
C CYS A 178 10.56 -4.68 15.62
N MET A 179 9.72 -5.45 16.28
CA MET A 179 10.00 -6.85 16.64
C MET A 179 10.27 -7.74 15.42
N SER A 180 9.68 -7.44 14.28
CA SER A 180 9.96 -8.17 13.03
C SER A 180 11.40 -7.95 12.54
N HIS A 181 11.95 -6.74 12.71
CA HIS A 181 13.33 -6.42 12.38
C HIS A 181 14.28 -7.05 13.38
N ILE A 182 14.01 -6.96 14.69
CA ILE A 182 14.80 -7.62 15.72
C ILE A 182 14.90 -9.12 15.43
N ARG A 183 13.78 -9.80 15.11
CA ARG A 183 13.80 -11.22 14.75
C ARG A 183 14.70 -11.52 13.55
N ARG A 184 14.66 -10.70 12.52
CA ARG A 184 15.54 -10.85 11.34
C ARG A 184 17.02 -10.69 11.71
N TYR A 185 17.35 -9.69 12.53
CA TYR A 185 18.72 -9.46 12.99
C TYR A 185 19.25 -10.64 13.82
N VAL A 186 18.43 -11.17 14.73
CA VAL A 186 18.81 -12.34 15.53
C VAL A 186 18.99 -13.60 14.67
N ILE A 187 18.18 -13.80 13.62
CA ILE A 187 18.36 -14.92 12.68
C ILE A 187 19.67 -14.74 11.91
N ALA A 188 19.92 -13.56 11.35
CA ALA A 188 21.17 -13.26 10.65
C ALA A 188 22.40 -13.44 11.55
N SER A 189 22.32 -13.01 12.83
CA SER A 189 23.39 -13.24 13.81
C SER A 189 23.63 -14.73 14.05
N ILE A 190 22.61 -15.57 14.11
CA ILE A 190 22.77 -17.04 14.25
C ILE A 190 23.50 -17.65 13.06
N GLU A 191 23.23 -17.16 11.86
CA GLU A 191 23.86 -17.63 10.62
C GLU A 191 25.33 -17.19 10.52
N ASN A 192 25.62 -15.94 10.91
CA ASN A 192 26.95 -15.36 10.80
C ASN A 192 27.87 -15.71 11.99
N GLU A 193 27.32 -15.81 13.20
CA GLU A 193 28.03 -16.01 14.46
C GLU A 193 27.74 -17.41 15.04
N LYS A 194 28.02 -18.46 14.29
CA LYS A 194 27.63 -19.85 14.59
C LYS A 194 28.12 -20.36 15.97
N LYS A 195 29.23 -19.82 16.47
CA LYS A 195 29.83 -20.20 17.76
C LYS A 195 29.16 -19.55 18.98
N MET A 196 28.32 -18.50 18.77
CA MET A 196 27.67 -17.78 19.84
C MET A 196 26.37 -18.47 20.27
N ASN A 197 26.12 -18.53 21.58
CA ASN A 197 24.90 -19.15 22.12
C ASN A 197 23.82 -18.13 22.51
N TRP A 198 24.21 -16.86 22.78
CA TRP A 198 23.29 -15.81 23.22
C TRP A 198 22.18 -15.55 22.17
N ASN A 199 22.53 -15.56 20.89
CA ASN A 199 21.61 -15.30 19.80
C ASN A 199 20.50 -16.37 19.70
N ARG A 200 20.86 -17.65 19.93
CA ARG A 200 19.90 -18.76 19.98
C ARG A 200 19.01 -18.69 21.22
N LYS A 201 19.57 -18.27 22.38
CA LYS A 201 18.81 -18.02 23.61
C LYS A 201 17.82 -16.88 23.40
N LEU A 202 18.26 -15.76 22.86
CA LEU A 202 17.41 -14.58 22.55
C LEU A 202 16.28 -14.94 21.58
N ARG A 203 16.57 -15.72 20.51
CA ARG A 203 15.54 -16.18 19.59
C ARG A 203 14.47 -17.02 20.30
N ARG A 204 14.87 -17.94 21.18
CA ARG A 204 13.94 -18.77 21.97
C ARG A 204 13.07 -17.91 22.87
N TRP A 205 13.68 -16.96 23.56
CA TRP A 205 12.98 -16.03 24.44
C TRP A 205 11.95 -15.18 23.68
N ILE A 206 12.33 -14.54 22.56
CA ILE A 206 11.41 -13.78 21.71
C ILE A 206 10.23 -14.65 21.26
N ARG A 207 10.47 -15.89 20.84
CA ARG A 207 9.37 -16.80 20.45
C ARG A 207 8.43 -17.12 21.61
N ARG A 208 8.95 -17.31 22.80
CA ARG A 208 8.15 -17.52 24.01
C ARG A 208 7.31 -16.27 24.32
N ALA A 209 7.93 -15.10 24.33
CA ALA A 209 7.24 -13.83 24.58
C ALA A 209 6.08 -13.59 23.59
N ILE A 210 6.33 -13.80 22.31
CA ILE A 210 5.29 -13.68 21.27
C ILE A 210 4.18 -14.70 21.50
N LYS A 211 4.52 -15.98 21.78
CA LYS A 211 3.52 -17.01 22.07
C LYS A 211 2.65 -16.63 23.28
N HIS A 212 3.29 -16.18 24.36
CA HIS A 212 2.57 -15.71 25.55
C HIS A 212 1.63 -14.55 25.22
N TRP A 213 2.10 -13.55 24.46
CA TRP A 213 1.25 -12.43 24.06
C TRP A 213 0.04 -12.91 23.27
N TYR A 214 0.18 -13.82 22.30
CA TYR A 214 -0.95 -14.34 21.54
C TYR A 214 -1.91 -15.18 22.39
N THR A 215 -1.41 -15.89 23.40
CA THR A 215 -2.24 -16.73 24.28
C THR A 215 -3.06 -15.87 25.27
N TYR A 216 -2.47 -14.81 25.80
CA TYR A 216 -3.03 -14.05 26.92
C TYR A 216 -3.40 -12.59 26.56
N ARG A 217 -3.37 -12.21 25.28
CA ARG A 217 -3.68 -10.85 24.84
C ARG A 217 -5.11 -10.39 25.14
N GLU A 218 -6.02 -11.34 25.36
CA GLU A 218 -7.42 -11.11 25.67
C GLU A 218 -7.68 -11.05 27.17
N GLU A 219 -6.71 -11.44 27.99
CA GLU A 219 -6.78 -11.32 29.44
C GLU A 219 -6.48 -9.88 29.85
N GLU A 220 -7.25 -9.33 30.78
CA GLU A 220 -7.16 -7.93 31.22
C GLU A 220 -5.74 -7.55 31.72
N GLY A 221 -5.33 -6.29 31.46
CA GLY A 221 -4.00 -5.71 31.51
C GLY A 221 -3.06 -6.10 32.66
N ASP A 222 -3.53 -6.33 33.89
CA ASP A 222 -2.69 -6.68 35.06
C ASP A 222 -2.03 -8.06 34.95
N THR A 223 -2.71 -9.02 34.33
CA THR A 223 -2.20 -10.39 34.13
C THR A 223 -1.03 -10.39 33.17
N TRP A 224 -1.09 -9.60 32.09
CA TRP A 224 0.00 -9.48 31.14
C TRP A 224 1.28 -8.89 31.75
N HIS A 225 1.18 -7.86 32.57
CA HIS A 225 2.33 -7.26 33.24
C HIS A 225 3.03 -8.25 34.18
N LYS A 226 2.29 -9.06 34.92
CA LYS A 226 2.85 -10.11 35.82
C LYS A 226 3.54 -11.22 35.03
N ILE A 227 2.95 -11.66 33.91
CA ILE A 227 3.52 -12.69 33.04
C ILE A 227 4.77 -12.19 32.32
N SER A 228 4.75 -10.97 31.78
CA SER A 228 5.91 -10.38 31.11
C SER A 228 7.09 -10.16 32.07
N GLY A 229 6.84 -9.75 33.31
CA GLY A 229 7.85 -9.64 34.36
C GLY A 229 8.53 -10.97 34.68
N ARG A 230 7.78 -12.08 34.78
CA ARG A 230 8.33 -13.44 34.98
C ARG A 230 9.18 -13.89 33.79
N LEU A 231 8.75 -13.62 32.56
CA LEU A 231 9.52 -13.96 31.36
C LEU A 231 10.85 -13.20 31.28
N ILE A 232 10.85 -11.93 31.64
CA ILE A 232 12.08 -11.13 31.72
C ILE A 232 13.02 -11.68 32.79
N GLY A 233 12.49 -12.00 33.97
CA GLY A 233 13.25 -12.60 35.05
C GLY A 233 13.90 -13.93 34.64
N GLN A 234 13.18 -14.81 33.94
CA GLN A 234 13.73 -16.08 33.43
C GLN A 234 14.83 -15.86 32.38
N PHE A 235 14.68 -14.84 31.51
CA PHE A 235 15.71 -14.52 30.50
C PHE A 235 17.04 -14.05 31.13
N LEU A 236 16.99 -13.35 32.26
CA LEU A 236 18.17 -12.84 32.97
C LEU A 236 18.90 -13.92 33.76
N ILE A 237 18.21 -15.03 34.11
CA ILE A 237 18.77 -16.15 34.88
C ILE A 237 19.38 -17.21 33.95
N ASP A 238 18.84 -17.43 32.75
CA ASP A 238 19.32 -18.36 31.71
C ASP A 238 20.54 -17.81 30.93
#